data_9fe76e860626c465fd04d2fe414666d6
#
_entry.id   9fe76e860626c465fd04d2fe414666d6
#
_cell.length_a   1.000
_cell.length_b   1.000
_cell.length_c   1.000
_cell.angle_alpha   90.00
_cell.angle_beta   90.00
_cell.angle_gamma   90.00
#
_symmetry.space_group_name_H-M   'P 1'
#
loop_
_entity.id
_entity.type
_entity.pdbx_description
1 polymer ?
#
loop_
_entity_poly.entity_id
_entity_poly.type
_entity_poly.pdbx_seq_one_letter_code
_entity_poly.pdbx_strand_id
1 'polypeptide(L)'
;MKSIYSSLSRGIRGVLLVVLCTLGLGRSVNAGGTTITTFDAPGAGTGADQGTTGFGINPAGVITGFMRDANFARHGFLRVPDGTITVFDDPNAGTCTTSCGTIGNGQGTRAYAINPSGLIVGFFTDNSARCHGYVRAANGTFTQIDAPDAGTGPFPQGTFPSNITPMGINPAGVITGFYVDANSVQHGFVRAPTGVITEFDPTGSIFTDPNAIDQTGAIAGFYFDANFVGHGFLRTPGGIITSFDAPGADHTPGSGNGTFGVGLTPSGEIEGVYVDVNGVLHGFVRSANGTFTTYDAPGAGTGAGQGTLPESNNTPGAITGQYIDGNFANHGFLRDQQGAFSIFDVPGTGTGAGQGTIPLGNNNAGAITGESIDGGNVIHGFLVEGL
;
A
#
# COMPACT_ATOMS: atom_id res chain seq x y z
N MET A 1 17.83 -10.90 -4.71
CA MET A 1 17.37 -10.28 -3.44
C MET A 1 15.87 -10.51 -3.33
N LYS A 2 15.39 -11.16 -2.27
CA LYS A 2 13.96 -11.40 -2.08
C LYS A 2 13.37 -10.14 -1.46
N SER A 3 12.33 -9.57 -2.08
CA SER A 3 11.58 -8.43 -1.55
C SER A 3 11.13 -8.71 -0.11
N ILE A 4 11.32 -7.76 0.80
CA ILE A 4 10.95 -7.86 2.22
C ILE A 4 9.45 -8.10 2.38
N TYR A 5 8.64 -7.59 1.46
CA TYR A 5 7.20 -7.84 1.41
C TYR A 5 6.83 -9.30 1.05
N SER A 6 7.74 -10.07 0.42
CA SER A 6 7.49 -11.49 0.12
C SER A 6 7.87 -12.44 1.26
N SER A 7 8.62 -11.99 2.26
CA SER A 7 9.02 -12.84 3.39
C SER A 7 8.03 -12.85 4.55
N LEU A 8 7.19 -11.81 4.68
CA LEU A 8 6.13 -11.73 5.69
C LEU A 8 4.88 -12.56 5.34
N SER A 9 4.72 -12.99 4.06
CA SER A 9 3.52 -13.72 3.62
C SER A 9 3.71 -15.22 3.38
N ARG A 10 4.87 -15.84 3.73
CA ARG A 10 5.14 -17.26 3.47
C ARG A 10 5.40 -18.09 4.72
N GLY A 11 4.37 -18.29 5.50
CA GLY A 11 4.34 -19.33 6.52
C GLY A 11 3.17 -20.28 6.28
N ILE A 12 3.50 -21.50 5.84
CA ILE A 12 2.69 -22.73 5.95
C ILE A 12 1.57 -22.94 4.92
N ARG A 13 1.84 -23.83 3.96
CA ARG A 13 0.85 -24.53 3.16
C ARG A 13 0.39 -25.81 3.88
N GLY A 14 -0.91 -26.07 3.82
CA GLY A 14 -1.48 -27.41 3.85
C GLY A 14 -2.76 -27.54 4.67
N VAL A 15 -3.88 -27.71 4.04
CA VAL A 15 -4.85 -28.81 4.06
C VAL A 15 -6.11 -28.40 3.31
N LEU A 16 -6.47 -29.21 2.35
CA LEU A 16 -7.65 -29.13 1.46
C LEU A 16 -8.93 -29.50 2.22
N LEU A 17 -9.95 -28.62 2.20
CA LEU A 17 -11.34 -29.03 2.43
C LEU A 17 -12.28 -28.21 1.54
N VAL A 18 -13.06 -28.94 0.73
CA VAL A 18 -14.07 -28.41 -0.18
C VAL A 18 -15.35 -28.13 0.60
N VAL A 19 -15.91 -26.90 0.53
CA VAL A 19 -17.30 -26.62 0.88
C VAL A 19 -17.91 -25.60 -0.12
N LEU A 20 -19.14 -25.91 -0.50
CA LEU A 20 -19.99 -25.31 -1.52
C LEU A 20 -20.14 -23.78 -1.46
N CYS A 21 -20.09 -23.20 -2.64
CA CYS A 21 -20.39 -21.82 -3.00
C CYS A 21 -21.88 -21.49 -2.77
N THR A 22 -22.18 -20.45 -1.99
CA THR A 22 -23.45 -19.72 -2.05
C THR A 22 -23.15 -18.26 -2.37
N LEU A 23 -23.77 -17.76 -3.43
CA LEU A 23 -23.74 -16.35 -3.84
C LEU A 23 -24.03 -15.42 -2.65
N GLY A 24 -23.01 -14.74 -2.15
CA GLY A 24 -23.11 -13.78 -1.06
C GLY A 24 -23.36 -12.37 -1.60
N LEU A 25 -24.62 -11.93 -1.57
CA LEU A 25 -24.96 -10.52 -1.61
C LEU A 25 -24.34 -9.83 -0.39
N GLY A 26 -23.57 -8.77 -0.62
CA GLY A 26 -22.91 -8.00 0.42
C GLY A 26 -23.86 -7.66 1.58
N ARG A 27 -23.52 -8.11 2.79
CA ARG A 27 -24.24 -7.75 4.00
C ARG A 27 -23.61 -6.51 4.61
N SER A 28 -24.37 -5.43 4.72
CA SER A 28 -24.05 -4.32 5.60
C SER A 28 -24.39 -4.72 7.05
N VAL A 29 -23.45 -4.60 7.97
CA VAL A 29 -23.67 -4.76 9.41
C VAL A 29 -23.64 -3.38 10.05
N ASN A 30 -24.75 -2.97 10.63
CA ASN A 30 -24.87 -1.71 11.36
C ASN A 30 -24.69 -1.99 12.85
N ALA A 31 -23.61 -1.51 13.45
CA ALA A 31 -23.43 -1.43 14.89
C ALA A 31 -23.04 0.02 15.22
N GLY A 32 -24.01 0.79 15.76
CA GLY A 32 -23.73 2.13 16.28
C GLY A 32 -23.36 3.21 15.26
N GLY A 33 -23.81 3.10 14.00
CA GLY A 33 -23.50 4.08 12.94
C GLY A 33 -22.44 3.62 11.95
N THR A 34 -21.60 2.64 12.28
CA THR A 34 -20.57 2.10 11.38
C THR A 34 -21.18 1.20 10.32
N THR A 35 -20.85 1.45 9.06
CA THR A 35 -21.23 0.60 7.92
C THR A 35 -19.99 -0.02 7.29
N ILE A 36 -19.99 -1.34 7.10
CA ILE A 36 -18.95 -2.08 6.39
C ILE A 36 -19.59 -2.71 5.15
N THR A 37 -19.06 -2.37 3.98
CA THR A 37 -19.51 -2.89 2.69
C THR A 37 -18.35 -3.60 2.00
N THR A 38 -18.53 -4.86 1.63
CA THR A 38 -17.58 -5.58 0.76
C THR A 38 -17.96 -5.42 -0.71
N PHE A 39 -16.97 -5.45 -1.59
CA PHE A 39 -17.19 -5.38 -3.03
C PHE A 39 -16.13 -6.17 -3.81
N ASP A 40 -16.54 -6.69 -4.96
CA ASP A 40 -15.65 -7.31 -5.92
C ASP A 40 -15.76 -6.61 -7.27
N ALA A 41 -14.60 -6.32 -7.87
CA ALA A 41 -14.58 -5.73 -9.20
C ALA A 41 -15.05 -6.76 -10.24
N PRO A 42 -15.82 -6.35 -11.26
CA PRO A 42 -16.28 -7.26 -12.31
C PRO A 42 -15.11 -7.99 -12.99
N GLY A 43 -15.16 -9.32 -13.00
CA GLY A 43 -14.10 -10.17 -13.56
C GLY A 43 -13.04 -10.61 -12.56
N ALA A 44 -13.13 -10.20 -11.30
CA ALA A 44 -12.22 -10.67 -10.24
C ALA A 44 -12.32 -12.20 -10.11
N GLY A 45 -11.16 -12.84 -9.96
CA GLY A 45 -11.10 -14.28 -9.72
C GLY A 45 -11.56 -14.63 -8.30
N THR A 46 -11.97 -15.89 -8.13
CA THR A 46 -12.51 -16.43 -6.86
C THR A 46 -11.64 -17.54 -6.28
N GLY A 47 -10.45 -17.72 -6.79
CA GLY A 47 -9.46 -18.65 -6.27
C GLY A 47 -8.57 -17.99 -5.21
N ALA A 48 -7.77 -18.79 -4.53
CA ALA A 48 -6.80 -18.30 -3.55
C ALA A 48 -5.84 -17.29 -4.19
N ASP A 49 -5.57 -16.18 -3.48
CA ASP A 49 -4.74 -15.05 -3.92
C ASP A 49 -5.30 -14.27 -5.14
N GLN A 50 -6.55 -14.52 -5.53
CA GLN A 50 -7.30 -13.77 -6.53
C GLN A 50 -8.31 -12.85 -5.85
N GLY A 51 -8.91 -11.92 -6.61
CA GLY A 51 -9.95 -11.04 -6.08
C GLY A 51 -9.62 -9.56 -6.18
N THR A 52 -10.17 -8.75 -5.30
CA THR A 52 -10.20 -7.28 -5.38
C THR A 52 -9.47 -6.64 -4.21
N THR A 53 -8.55 -5.70 -4.49
CA THR A 53 -7.85 -4.89 -3.49
C THR A 53 -8.15 -3.40 -3.70
N GLY A 54 -8.77 -2.74 -2.73
CA GLY A 54 -8.95 -1.27 -2.72
C GLY A 54 -7.74 -0.59 -2.08
N PHE A 55 -7.05 0.29 -2.81
CA PHE A 55 -5.85 0.96 -2.29
C PHE A 55 -6.11 2.41 -1.88
N GLY A 56 -6.48 3.25 -2.82
CA GLY A 56 -6.64 4.67 -2.60
C GLY A 56 -8.11 5.09 -2.52
N ILE A 57 -8.41 6.01 -1.63
CA ILE A 57 -9.74 6.64 -1.54
C ILE A 57 -9.57 8.16 -1.48
N ASN A 58 -10.23 8.89 -2.39
CA ASN A 58 -10.17 10.34 -2.41
C ASN A 58 -11.23 10.99 -1.48
N PRO A 59 -11.18 12.32 -1.26
CA PRO A 59 -12.17 13.01 -0.42
C PRO A 59 -13.62 12.89 -0.90
N ALA A 60 -13.86 12.62 -2.18
CA ALA A 60 -15.19 12.38 -2.73
C ALA A 60 -15.70 10.94 -2.51
N GLY A 61 -14.92 10.07 -1.83
CA GLY A 61 -15.28 8.68 -1.60
C GLY A 61 -15.07 7.76 -2.82
N VAL A 62 -14.36 8.24 -3.85
CA VAL A 62 -13.99 7.40 -5.00
C VAL A 62 -12.80 6.54 -4.63
N ILE A 63 -12.93 5.23 -4.79
CA ILE A 63 -11.91 4.23 -4.49
C ILE A 63 -11.23 3.80 -5.79
N THR A 64 -9.91 3.66 -5.77
CA THR A 64 -9.15 2.99 -6.82
C THR A 64 -8.35 1.83 -6.25
N GLY A 65 -8.01 0.88 -7.11
CA GLY A 65 -7.25 -0.31 -6.74
C GLY A 65 -7.07 -1.21 -7.95
N PHE A 66 -6.79 -2.47 -7.69
CA PHE A 66 -6.72 -3.47 -8.76
C PHE A 66 -7.41 -4.77 -8.35
N MET A 67 -7.80 -5.54 -9.34
CA MET A 67 -8.24 -6.93 -9.12
C MET A 67 -7.30 -7.90 -9.82
N ARG A 68 -7.29 -9.14 -9.37
CA ARG A 68 -6.67 -10.29 -10.03
C ARG A 68 -7.77 -11.19 -10.56
N ASP A 69 -7.73 -11.46 -11.87
CA ASP A 69 -8.66 -12.37 -12.52
C ASP A 69 -8.31 -13.85 -12.26
N ALA A 70 -9.06 -14.77 -12.84
CA ALA A 70 -8.84 -16.20 -12.72
C ALA A 70 -7.48 -16.69 -13.29
N ASN A 71 -6.83 -15.89 -14.14
CA ASN A 71 -5.51 -16.15 -14.69
C ASN A 71 -4.38 -15.40 -13.96
N PHE A 72 -4.72 -14.69 -12.88
CA PHE A 72 -3.81 -13.79 -12.15
C PHE A 72 -3.36 -12.55 -12.95
N ALA A 73 -4.01 -12.24 -14.07
CA ALA A 73 -3.84 -10.95 -14.71
C ALA A 73 -4.41 -9.85 -13.81
N ARG A 74 -3.79 -8.68 -13.84
CA ARG A 74 -4.18 -7.56 -12.99
C ARG A 74 -4.88 -6.50 -13.82
N HIS A 75 -5.98 -5.98 -13.28
CA HIS A 75 -6.79 -4.95 -13.90
C HIS A 75 -7.05 -3.84 -12.90
N GLY A 76 -6.80 -2.59 -13.27
CA GLY A 76 -7.14 -1.45 -12.45
C GLY A 76 -8.66 -1.27 -12.35
N PHE A 77 -9.15 -0.68 -11.28
CA PHE A 77 -10.54 -0.30 -11.16
C PHE A 77 -10.75 1.07 -10.50
N LEU A 78 -11.91 1.62 -10.74
CA LEU A 78 -12.47 2.79 -10.10
C LEU A 78 -13.86 2.43 -9.56
N ARG A 79 -14.10 2.66 -8.26
CA ARG A 79 -15.41 2.50 -7.62
C ARG A 79 -15.90 3.88 -7.16
N VAL A 80 -17.04 4.32 -7.68
CA VAL A 80 -17.68 5.56 -7.25
C VAL A 80 -18.61 5.32 -6.03
N PRO A 81 -19.01 6.40 -5.30
CA PRO A 81 -19.77 6.24 -4.04
C PRO A 81 -21.09 5.50 -4.17
N ASP A 82 -21.74 5.52 -5.34
CA ASP A 82 -22.98 4.76 -5.58
C ASP A 82 -22.75 3.23 -5.72
N GLY A 83 -21.49 2.78 -5.63
CA GLY A 83 -21.11 1.38 -5.74
C GLY A 83 -20.75 0.92 -7.14
N THR A 84 -20.93 1.76 -8.17
CA THR A 84 -20.57 1.42 -9.54
C THR A 84 -19.06 1.23 -9.67
N ILE A 85 -18.63 0.11 -10.26
CA ILE A 85 -17.22 -0.21 -10.49
C ILE A 85 -16.94 -0.24 -11.99
N THR A 86 -15.92 0.50 -12.40
CA THR A 86 -15.39 0.50 -13.77
C THR A 86 -13.98 -0.09 -13.76
N VAL A 87 -13.78 -1.19 -14.46
CA VAL A 87 -12.46 -1.82 -14.67
C VAL A 87 -11.77 -1.17 -15.85
N PHE A 88 -10.45 -1.00 -15.78
CA PHE A 88 -9.65 -0.40 -16.83
C PHE A 88 -8.26 -1.02 -16.92
N ASP A 89 -7.66 -0.96 -18.11
CA ASP A 89 -6.28 -1.32 -18.35
C ASP A 89 -5.54 -0.23 -19.12
N ASP A 90 -4.23 -0.09 -18.82
CA ASP A 90 -3.35 0.68 -19.71
C ASP A 90 -3.28 -0.03 -21.06
N PRO A 91 -3.37 0.69 -22.18
CA PRO A 91 -3.34 0.07 -23.52
C PRO A 91 -2.08 -0.76 -23.82
N ASN A 92 -0.99 -0.50 -23.10
CA ASN A 92 0.29 -1.20 -23.26
C ASN A 92 0.49 -2.30 -22.21
N ALA A 93 -0.45 -2.50 -21.30
CA ALA A 93 -0.38 -3.55 -20.32
C ALA A 93 -0.38 -4.94 -20.95
N GLY A 94 0.39 -5.85 -20.39
CA GLY A 94 0.39 -7.25 -20.83
C GLY A 94 -0.95 -7.93 -20.53
N THR A 95 -1.41 -8.74 -21.47
CA THR A 95 -2.72 -9.43 -21.44
C THR A 95 -2.57 -10.90 -21.11
N CYS A 96 -1.87 -11.26 -20.09
CA CYS A 96 -1.64 -12.65 -19.72
C CYS A 96 -2.88 -13.56 -19.97
N THR A 97 -2.79 -14.42 -20.95
CA THR A 97 -3.89 -15.32 -21.34
C THR A 97 -3.72 -16.74 -20.79
N THR A 98 -2.56 -17.03 -20.21
CA THR A 98 -2.26 -18.34 -19.61
C THR A 98 -1.44 -18.10 -18.36
N SER A 99 -1.96 -18.47 -17.19
CA SER A 99 -1.35 -18.37 -15.86
C SER A 99 -0.09 -17.48 -15.79
N CYS A 100 -0.23 -16.24 -15.35
CA CYS A 100 0.86 -15.27 -15.25
C CYS A 100 1.95 -15.64 -14.22
N GLY A 101 1.99 -16.90 -13.82
CA GLY A 101 2.93 -17.42 -12.85
C GLY A 101 2.67 -16.91 -11.41
N THR A 102 2.89 -17.76 -10.46
CA THR A 102 2.75 -17.47 -9.01
C THR A 102 3.80 -16.51 -8.46
N ILE A 103 4.64 -15.93 -9.30
CA ILE A 103 5.72 -15.02 -8.88
C ILE A 103 5.23 -13.60 -9.07
N GLY A 104 4.72 -13.00 -8.04
CA GLY A 104 4.62 -11.59 -7.65
C GLY A 104 4.27 -10.50 -8.67
N ASN A 105 4.48 -10.69 -9.96
CA ASN A 105 4.50 -9.66 -10.99
C ASN A 105 3.72 -10.04 -12.25
N GLY A 106 2.52 -10.58 -12.07
CA GLY A 106 1.65 -10.82 -13.20
C GLY A 106 1.45 -9.55 -14.04
N GLN A 107 1.37 -9.76 -15.36
CA GLN A 107 1.08 -8.70 -16.32
C GLN A 107 -0.24 -7.98 -15.98
N GLY A 108 -0.42 -6.81 -16.54
CA GLY A 108 -1.64 -6.04 -16.37
C GLY A 108 -1.43 -4.74 -15.61
N THR A 109 -2.52 -4.10 -15.23
CA THR A 109 -2.59 -2.74 -14.68
C THR A 109 -2.87 -2.77 -13.18
N ARG A 110 -2.13 -1.97 -12.39
CA ARG A 110 -2.39 -1.73 -10.97
C ARG A 110 -2.57 -0.24 -10.72
N ALA A 111 -3.64 0.11 -10.02
CA ALA A 111 -3.87 1.47 -9.54
C ALA A 111 -3.64 1.53 -8.03
N TYR A 112 -2.92 2.54 -7.55
CA TYR A 112 -2.54 2.65 -6.14
C TYR A 112 -3.09 3.89 -5.47
N ALA A 113 -2.97 5.06 -6.08
CA ALA A 113 -3.41 6.29 -5.45
C ALA A 113 -4.30 7.10 -6.38
N ILE A 114 -5.21 7.86 -5.78
CA ILE A 114 -6.12 8.79 -6.47
C ILE A 114 -6.14 10.11 -5.74
N ASN A 115 -5.97 11.22 -6.47
CA ASN A 115 -6.04 12.55 -5.90
C ASN A 115 -7.46 13.14 -5.93
N PRO A 116 -7.71 14.31 -5.30
CA PRO A 116 -9.03 14.95 -5.30
C PRO A 116 -9.58 15.29 -6.68
N SER A 117 -8.73 15.50 -7.69
CA SER A 117 -9.16 15.78 -9.07
C SER A 117 -9.46 14.52 -9.89
N GLY A 118 -9.31 13.34 -9.30
CA GLY A 118 -9.55 12.06 -9.95
C GLY A 118 -8.40 11.57 -10.83
N LEU A 119 -7.19 12.16 -10.70
CA LEU A 119 -5.99 11.58 -11.29
C LEU A 119 -5.61 10.32 -10.52
N ILE A 120 -5.41 9.22 -11.22
CA ILE A 120 -5.00 7.94 -10.67
C ILE A 120 -3.55 7.68 -11.09
N VAL A 121 -2.73 7.23 -10.14
CA VAL A 121 -1.38 6.76 -10.41
C VAL A 121 -1.23 5.29 -10.07
N GLY A 122 -0.35 4.64 -10.79
CA GLY A 122 -0.05 3.23 -10.62
C GLY A 122 1.01 2.80 -11.61
N PHE A 123 1.11 1.50 -11.82
CA PHE A 123 1.98 0.96 -12.85
C PHE A 123 1.32 -0.19 -13.61
N PHE A 124 1.83 -0.47 -14.79
CA PHE A 124 1.48 -1.67 -15.53
C PHE A 124 2.73 -2.49 -15.85
N THR A 125 2.53 -3.78 -16.00
CA THR A 125 3.56 -4.70 -16.47
C THR A 125 3.20 -5.10 -17.88
N ASP A 126 4.09 -4.88 -18.85
CA ASP A 126 3.91 -5.18 -20.26
C ASP A 126 4.11 -6.67 -20.59
N ASN A 127 3.94 -7.05 -21.84
CA ASN A 127 4.15 -8.43 -22.31
C ASN A 127 5.59 -8.94 -22.19
N SER A 128 6.56 -8.03 -22.01
CA SER A 128 7.97 -8.35 -21.80
C SER A 128 8.35 -8.43 -20.31
N ALA A 129 7.35 -8.38 -19.43
CA ALA A 129 7.49 -8.31 -17.96
C ALA A 129 8.25 -7.06 -17.48
N ARG A 130 8.21 -5.95 -18.23
CA ARG A 130 8.75 -4.65 -17.83
C ARG A 130 7.66 -3.85 -17.13
N CYS A 131 8.06 -3.11 -16.09
CA CYS A 131 7.15 -2.26 -15.34
C CYS A 131 7.28 -0.80 -15.78
N HIS A 132 6.13 -0.15 -15.99
CA HIS A 132 5.99 1.24 -16.40
C HIS A 132 5.01 1.94 -15.48
N GLY A 133 5.38 3.09 -14.94
CA GLY A 133 4.45 3.94 -14.23
C GLY A 133 3.43 4.60 -15.18
N TYR A 134 2.29 5.02 -14.64
CA TYR A 134 1.32 5.81 -15.40
C TYR A 134 0.58 6.83 -14.54
N VAL A 135 0.07 7.87 -15.20
CA VAL A 135 -1.04 8.72 -14.73
C VAL A 135 -2.24 8.47 -15.61
N ARG A 136 -3.38 8.14 -15.01
CA ARG A 136 -4.68 8.08 -15.68
C ARG A 136 -5.51 9.29 -15.31
N ALA A 137 -5.87 10.09 -16.28
CA ALA A 137 -6.76 11.22 -16.10
C ALA A 137 -8.22 10.76 -15.86
N ALA A 138 -9.04 11.63 -15.29
CA ALA A 138 -10.45 11.35 -15.01
C ALA A 138 -11.25 11.00 -16.28
N ASN A 139 -10.85 11.50 -17.46
CA ASN A 139 -11.45 11.16 -18.75
C ASN A 139 -10.98 9.80 -19.30
N GLY A 140 -10.12 9.06 -18.59
CA GLY A 140 -9.60 7.76 -19.00
C GLY A 140 -8.30 7.78 -19.79
N THR A 141 -7.74 8.94 -20.10
CA THR A 141 -6.47 9.04 -20.85
C THR A 141 -5.29 8.62 -19.96
N PHE A 142 -4.40 7.79 -20.48
CA PHE A 142 -3.17 7.37 -19.83
C PHE A 142 -1.97 8.17 -20.33
N THR A 143 -1.07 8.50 -19.42
CA THR A 143 0.25 9.05 -19.69
C THR A 143 1.28 8.16 -18.99
N GLN A 144 2.14 7.51 -19.76
CA GLN A 144 3.21 6.66 -19.24
C GLN A 144 4.28 7.50 -18.54
N ILE A 145 4.84 6.92 -17.48
CA ILE A 145 5.94 7.50 -16.70
C ILE A 145 7.08 6.48 -16.69
N ASP A 146 8.23 6.90 -17.19
CA ASP A 146 9.48 6.15 -17.05
C ASP A 146 10.54 7.12 -16.53
N ALA A 147 11.28 6.73 -15.48
CA ALA A 147 12.41 7.51 -15.02
C ALA A 147 13.57 7.37 -16.05
N PRO A 148 14.36 8.44 -16.27
CA PRO A 148 15.40 8.42 -17.29
C PRO A 148 16.41 7.28 -17.16
N ASP A 149 16.80 6.94 -15.92
CA ASP A 149 17.77 5.91 -15.60
C ASP A 149 17.15 4.55 -15.21
N ALA A 150 15.81 4.41 -15.39
CA ALA A 150 15.13 3.14 -15.14
C ALA A 150 15.70 2.02 -16.02
N GLY A 151 15.91 0.85 -15.43
CA GLY A 151 16.35 -0.34 -16.13
C GLY A 151 15.35 -0.76 -17.20
N THR A 152 15.86 -1.31 -18.31
CA THR A 152 15.05 -1.75 -19.45
C THR A 152 14.81 -3.26 -19.48
N GLY A 153 15.30 -3.97 -18.46
CA GLY A 153 15.11 -5.41 -18.29
C GLY A 153 13.73 -5.75 -17.73
N PRO A 154 13.40 -7.05 -17.68
CA PRO A 154 12.20 -7.50 -17.00
C PRO A 154 12.33 -7.24 -15.49
N PHE A 155 11.17 -7.24 -14.80
CA PHE A 155 11.13 -7.06 -13.35
C PHE A 155 12.36 -7.72 -12.64
N PRO A 156 13.02 -7.05 -11.67
CA PRO A 156 12.53 -5.86 -10.95
C PRO A 156 12.90 -4.49 -11.57
N GLN A 157 13.45 -4.41 -12.76
CA GLN A 157 13.78 -3.13 -13.40
C GLN A 157 12.55 -2.41 -13.95
N GLY A 158 12.59 -1.09 -13.96
CA GLY A 158 11.49 -0.24 -14.43
C GLY A 158 11.11 0.87 -13.46
N THR A 159 10.01 1.57 -13.74
CA THR A 159 9.54 2.72 -12.96
C THR A 159 8.25 2.37 -12.23
N PHE A 160 8.24 2.55 -10.90
CA PHE A 160 7.06 2.41 -10.07
C PHE A 160 6.71 3.74 -9.41
N PRO A 161 5.54 4.36 -9.65
CA PRO A 161 4.97 5.32 -8.72
C PRO A 161 4.75 4.61 -7.38
N SER A 162 4.87 5.31 -6.27
CA SER A 162 4.73 4.71 -4.94
C SER A 162 3.55 3.73 -4.89
N ASN A 163 3.83 2.50 -4.51
CA ASN A 163 2.87 1.40 -4.62
C ASN A 163 2.34 0.90 -3.27
N ILE A 164 2.67 1.57 -2.17
CA ILE A 164 2.33 1.08 -0.82
C ILE A 164 1.38 2.02 -0.11
N THR A 165 1.35 3.31 -0.46
CA THR A 165 0.47 4.28 0.19
C THR A 165 -0.43 4.99 -0.80
N PRO A 166 -1.67 5.32 -0.40
CA PRO A 166 -2.58 6.10 -1.23
C PRO A 166 -2.11 7.54 -1.49
N MET A 167 -0.98 7.97 -0.92
CA MET A 167 -0.46 9.34 -0.97
C MET A 167 0.61 9.56 -2.05
N GLY A 168 0.81 8.63 -2.99
CA GLY A 168 1.80 8.75 -4.06
C GLY A 168 1.53 9.86 -5.08
N ILE A 169 0.40 10.54 -5.03
CA ILE A 169 0.06 11.73 -5.81
C ILE A 169 -0.62 12.77 -4.95
N ASN A 170 -0.11 14.02 -4.96
CA ASN A 170 -0.73 15.10 -4.20
C ASN A 170 -1.83 15.84 -5.00
N PRO A 171 -2.59 16.76 -4.37
CA PRO A 171 -3.64 17.52 -5.03
C PRO A 171 -3.16 18.34 -6.24
N ALA A 172 -1.91 18.78 -6.25
CA ALA A 172 -1.31 19.53 -7.36
C ALA A 172 -0.87 18.62 -8.53
N GLY A 173 -0.96 17.30 -8.38
CA GLY A 173 -0.54 16.32 -9.39
C GLY A 173 0.97 16.06 -9.40
N VAL A 174 1.68 16.42 -8.32
CA VAL A 174 3.06 15.98 -8.09
C VAL A 174 3.02 14.54 -7.61
N ILE A 175 3.89 13.70 -8.19
CA ILE A 175 3.92 12.26 -7.95
C ILE A 175 5.27 11.91 -7.35
N THR A 176 5.28 11.00 -6.37
CA THR A 176 6.49 10.35 -5.87
C THR A 176 6.40 8.84 -6.02
N GLY A 177 7.54 8.19 -6.03
CA GLY A 177 7.66 6.75 -6.12
C GLY A 177 9.13 6.36 -6.31
N PHE A 178 9.35 5.13 -6.72
CA PHE A 178 10.69 4.63 -6.99
C PHE A 178 10.81 4.04 -8.41
N TYR A 179 12.03 3.94 -8.87
CA TYR A 179 12.38 3.14 -10.05
C TYR A 179 13.57 2.22 -9.71
N VAL A 180 13.75 1.18 -10.50
CA VAL A 180 14.88 0.26 -10.36
C VAL A 180 15.77 0.40 -11.59
N ASP A 181 17.06 0.65 -11.38
CA ASP A 181 18.04 0.84 -12.44
C ASP A 181 18.48 -0.49 -13.08
N ALA A 182 19.37 -0.42 -14.07
CA ALA A 182 19.91 -1.60 -14.77
C ALA A 182 20.77 -2.51 -13.86
N ASN A 183 21.26 -2.00 -12.73
CA ASN A 183 22.02 -2.74 -11.73
C ASN A 183 21.14 -3.33 -10.61
N SER A 184 19.81 -3.18 -10.72
CA SER A 184 18.81 -3.57 -9.71
C SER A 184 18.93 -2.78 -8.41
N VAL A 185 19.36 -1.52 -8.46
CA VAL A 185 19.32 -0.56 -7.35
C VAL A 185 18.01 0.22 -7.44
N GLN A 186 17.35 0.41 -6.30
CA GLN A 186 16.10 1.16 -6.22
C GLN A 186 16.37 2.60 -5.80
N HIS A 187 15.87 3.56 -6.60
CA HIS A 187 16.03 5.00 -6.45
C HIS A 187 14.68 5.69 -6.29
N GLY A 188 14.63 6.75 -5.49
CA GLY A 188 13.45 7.59 -5.36
C GLY A 188 13.32 8.59 -6.51
N PHE A 189 12.10 8.96 -6.85
CA PHE A 189 11.83 10.07 -7.76
C PHE A 189 10.67 10.96 -7.30
N VAL A 190 10.69 12.20 -7.76
CA VAL A 190 9.56 13.11 -7.75
C VAL A 190 9.29 13.59 -9.18
N ARG A 191 8.03 13.52 -9.63
CA ARG A 191 7.60 13.98 -10.95
C ARG A 191 6.67 15.18 -10.81
N ALA A 192 7.05 16.29 -11.41
CA ALA A 192 6.20 17.48 -11.52
C ALA A 192 5.00 17.23 -12.48
N PRO A 193 3.89 17.98 -12.35
CA PRO A 193 2.76 17.89 -13.27
C PRO A 193 3.15 18.16 -14.74
N THR A 194 4.21 18.92 -14.97
CA THR A 194 4.78 19.19 -16.30
C THR A 194 5.44 17.98 -16.95
N GLY A 195 5.65 16.89 -16.18
CA GLY A 195 6.32 15.67 -16.64
C GLY A 195 7.81 15.61 -16.26
N VAL A 196 8.40 16.65 -15.73
CA VAL A 196 9.81 16.65 -15.30
C VAL A 196 9.97 15.72 -14.10
N ILE A 197 10.91 14.78 -14.20
CA ILE A 197 11.29 13.85 -13.16
C ILE A 197 12.63 14.33 -12.56
N THR A 198 12.68 14.32 -11.22
CA THR A 198 13.88 14.55 -10.43
C THR A 198 14.12 13.33 -9.57
N GLU A 199 15.26 12.70 -9.72
CA GLU A 199 15.69 11.54 -8.96
C GLU A 199 16.37 11.98 -7.66
N PHE A 200 16.28 11.15 -6.63
CA PHE A 200 16.92 11.44 -5.35
C PHE A 200 17.15 10.18 -4.53
N ASP A 201 18.22 10.22 -3.73
CA ASP A 201 18.54 9.20 -2.74
C ASP A 201 19.05 9.85 -1.46
N PRO A 202 18.67 9.32 -0.26
CA PRO A 202 19.36 9.64 0.97
C PRO A 202 20.85 9.24 0.88
N THR A 203 21.70 10.03 1.53
CA THR A 203 23.15 9.74 1.52
C THR A 203 23.44 8.37 2.13
N GLY A 204 24.15 7.51 1.39
CA GLY A 204 24.51 6.16 1.83
C GLY A 204 23.44 5.09 1.61
N SER A 205 22.33 5.43 0.95
CA SER A 205 21.31 4.46 0.60
C SER A 205 21.78 3.48 -0.48
N ILE A 206 21.33 2.24 -0.36
CA ILE A 206 21.41 1.20 -1.42
C ILE A 206 20.02 0.85 -1.98
N PHE A 207 18.97 1.43 -1.42
CA PHE A 207 17.58 1.21 -1.75
C PHE A 207 16.77 2.37 -1.18
N THR A 208 15.98 3.06 -1.98
CA THR A 208 15.16 4.21 -1.57
C THR A 208 13.69 3.96 -1.92
N ASP A 209 12.80 4.08 -0.92
CA ASP A 209 11.34 3.89 -1.09
C ASP A 209 10.57 5.11 -0.58
N PRO A 210 10.17 6.04 -1.46
CA PRO A 210 9.28 7.16 -1.14
C PRO A 210 7.84 6.67 -1.09
N ASN A 211 7.18 6.78 0.07
CA ASN A 211 5.84 6.26 0.29
C ASN A 211 4.74 7.32 0.24
N ALA A 212 4.99 8.50 0.79
CA ALA A 212 3.99 9.55 0.90
C ALA A 212 4.50 10.88 0.37
N ILE A 213 3.58 11.67 -0.21
CA ILE A 213 3.81 13.05 -0.61
C ILE A 213 2.68 13.93 -0.10
N ASP A 214 3.01 15.02 0.60
CA ASP A 214 2.01 15.96 1.09
C ASP A 214 1.63 17.02 0.04
N GLN A 215 0.67 17.88 0.39
CA GLN A 215 0.20 18.94 -0.50
C GLN A 215 1.28 19.99 -0.81
N THR A 216 2.33 20.12 0.00
CA THR A 216 3.45 21.05 -0.23
C THR A 216 4.51 20.47 -1.17
N GLY A 217 4.49 19.15 -1.39
CA GLY A 217 5.48 18.40 -2.14
C GLY A 217 6.62 17.87 -1.26
N ALA A 218 6.47 17.87 0.07
CA ALA A 218 7.36 17.14 0.96
C ALA A 218 7.06 15.63 0.85
N ILE A 219 8.11 14.81 0.96
CA ILE A 219 8.04 13.36 0.74
C ILE A 219 8.59 12.65 1.99
N ALA A 220 7.85 11.66 2.48
CA ALA A 220 8.32 10.72 3.49
C ALA A 220 8.44 9.32 2.91
N GLY A 221 9.35 8.54 3.49
CA GLY A 221 9.59 7.16 3.09
C GLY A 221 10.70 6.54 3.92
N PHE A 222 11.33 5.51 3.38
CA PHE A 222 12.45 4.86 4.02
C PHE A 222 13.56 4.50 3.00
N TYR A 223 14.72 4.17 3.51
CA TYR A 223 15.82 3.64 2.72
C TYR A 223 16.60 2.59 3.52
N PHE A 224 17.32 1.73 2.81
CA PHE A 224 18.30 0.85 3.43
C PHE A 224 19.70 1.40 3.25
N ASP A 225 20.49 1.34 4.32
CA ASP A 225 21.92 1.62 4.26
C ASP A 225 22.73 0.41 3.74
N ALA A 226 24.05 0.58 3.59
CA ALA A 226 24.96 -0.48 3.13
C ALA A 226 25.01 -1.71 4.06
N ASN A 227 24.54 -1.59 5.29
CA ASN A 227 24.44 -2.69 6.26
C ASN A 227 23.06 -3.35 6.24
N PHE A 228 22.16 -2.98 5.30
CA PHE A 228 20.77 -3.47 5.29
C PHE A 228 19.99 -3.13 6.55
N VAL A 229 20.19 -1.95 7.10
CA VAL A 229 19.39 -1.35 8.18
C VAL A 229 18.42 -0.34 7.57
N GLY A 230 17.15 -0.40 7.94
CA GLY A 230 16.11 0.51 7.48
C GLY A 230 16.10 1.82 8.26
N HIS A 231 16.04 2.95 7.55
CA HIS A 231 15.96 4.30 8.10
C HIS A 231 14.80 5.07 7.47
N GLY A 232 14.02 5.79 8.28
CA GLY A 232 13.04 6.72 7.75
C GLY A 232 13.70 7.98 7.17
N PHE A 233 13.06 8.63 6.21
CA PHE A 233 13.48 9.94 5.73
C PHE A 233 12.33 10.91 5.50
N LEU A 234 12.64 12.20 5.59
CA LEU A 234 11.82 13.31 5.12
C LEU A 234 12.61 14.10 4.08
N ARG A 235 12.07 14.26 2.88
CA ARG A 235 12.58 15.13 1.82
C ARG A 235 11.70 16.37 1.72
N THR A 236 12.28 17.55 1.90
CA THR A 236 11.56 18.82 1.67
C THR A 236 11.29 19.05 0.18
N PRO A 237 10.33 19.93 -0.19
CA PRO A 237 10.11 20.31 -1.59
C PRO A 237 11.37 20.86 -2.27
N GLY A 238 12.27 21.49 -1.51
CA GLY A 238 13.56 22.00 -1.99
C GLY A 238 14.65 20.94 -2.16
N GLY A 239 14.36 19.66 -1.86
CA GLY A 239 15.28 18.55 -2.06
C GLY A 239 16.19 18.21 -0.87
N ILE A 240 16.06 18.90 0.27
CA ILE A 240 16.82 18.56 1.49
C ILE A 240 16.23 17.29 2.09
N ILE A 241 17.09 16.29 2.33
CA ILE A 241 16.72 15.01 2.93
C ILE A 241 17.28 14.96 4.36
N THR A 242 16.43 14.57 5.31
CA THR A 242 16.76 14.32 6.69
C THR A 242 16.34 12.92 7.06
N SER A 243 17.29 12.10 7.52
CA SER A 243 17.03 10.75 8.02
C SER A 243 16.64 10.75 9.48
N PHE A 244 15.89 9.73 9.89
CA PHE A 244 15.47 9.55 11.28
C PHE A 244 15.26 8.06 11.61
N ASP A 245 15.40 7.74 12.91
CA ASP A 245 15.15 6.41 13.45
C ASP A 245 14.20 6.49 14.63
N ALA A 246 13.23 5.58 14.67
CA ALA A 246 12.32 5.46 15.78
C ALA A 246 13.03 4.86 17.00
N PRO A 247 12.76 5.36 18.22
CA PRO A 247 13.29 4.77 19.43
C PRO A 247 12.86 3.30 19.56
N GLY A 248 13.84 2.40 19.73
CA GLY A 248 13.59 0.96 19.82
C GLY A 248 13.70 0.18 18.51
N ALA A 249 13.91 0.87 17.37
CA ALA A 249 14.18 0.19 16.11
C ALA A 249 15.47 -0.65 16.18
N ASP A 250 15.44 -1.81 15.53
CA ASP A 250 16.63 -2.67 15.39
C ASP A 250 17.61 -2.08 14.37
N HIS A 251 18.86 -1.95 14.79
CA HIS A 251 19.95 -1.49 13.93
C HIS A 251 21.01 -2.58 13.69
N THR A 252 20.64 -3.84 13.90
CA THR A 252 21.56 -4.96 13.66
C THR A 252 21.90 -5.07 12.16
N PRO A 253 23.18 -5.02 11.78
CA PRO A 253 23.58 -5.18 10.38
C PRO A 253 23.05 -6.48 9.76
N GLY A 254 22.44 -6.37 8.58
CA GLY A 254 21.89 -7.50 7.84
C GLY A 254 20.52 -7.98 8.31
N SER A 255 19.92 -7.36 9.34
CA SER A 255 18.59 -7.77 9.84
C SER A 255 17.49 -7.46 8.83
N GLY A 256 17.63 -6.40 8.04
CA GLY A 256 16.55 -5.86 7.21
C GLY A 256 15.47 -5.15 8.02
N ASN A 257 15.68 -4.99 9.33
CA ASN A 257 14.79 -4.27 10.24
C ASN A 257 15.16 -2.77 10.27
N GLY A 258 14.48 -2.00 11.10
CA GLY A 258 14.74 -0.57 11.25
C GLY A 258 13.47 0.27 11.31
N THR A 259 13.52 1.45 10.72
CA THR A 259 12.44 2.45 10.72
C THR A 259 11.92 2.69 9.31
N PHE A 260 10.61 2.59 9.13
CA PHE A 260 9.94 2.70 7.83
C PHE A 260 8.87 3.79 7.91
N GLY A 261 9.09 4.93 7.26
CA GLY A 261 8.10 6.00 7.10
C GLY A 261 7.06 5.59 6.06
N VAL A 262 5.77 5.71 6.39
CA VAL A 262 4.66 5.26 5.55
C VAL A 262 3.81 6.43 5.08
N GLY A 263 3.33 7.28 5.98
CA GLY A 263 2.45 8.39 5.68
C GLY A 263 3.01 9.74 6.13
N LEU A 264 2.48 10.81 5.55
CA LEU A 264 2.89 12.19 5.84
C LEU A 264 1.67 13.11 5.82
N THR A 265 1.44 13.84 6.92
CA THR A 265 0.39 14.87 6.97
C THR A 265 0.91 16.23 6.49
N PRO A 266 0.03 17.15 6.08
CA PRO A 266 0.43 18.54 5.75
C PRO A 266 1.03 19.32 6.93
N SER A 267 0.80 18.89 8.17
CA SER A 267 1.45 19.46 9.38
C SER A 267 2.89 18.98 9.56
N GLY A 268 3.36 18.04 8.72
CA GLY A 268 4.71 17.48 8.78
C GLY A 268 4.85 16.33 9.78
N GLU A 269 3.73 15.74 10.21
CA GLU A 269 3.76 14.51 10.99
C GLU A 269 3.95 13.33 10.06
N ILE A 270 4.89 12.44 10.42
CA ILE A 270 5.17 11.20 9.70
C ILE A 270 4.68 10.05 10.56
N GLU A 271 3.85 9.21 9.99
CA GLU A 271 3.55 7.90 10.55
C GLU A 271 4.41 6.82 9.94
N GLY A 272 4.55 5.72 10.63
CA GLY A 272 5.27 4.58 10.10
C GLY A 272 5.34 3.42 11.07
N VAL A 273 6.12 2.43 10.68
CA VAL A 273 6.40 1.24 11.47
C VAL A 273 7.89 1.15 11.76
N TYR A 274 8.24 0.67 12.94
CA TYR A 274 9.59 0.19 13.19
C TYR A 274 9.56 -1.27 13.64
N VAL A 275 10.64 -1.97 13.37
CA VAL A 275 10.82 -3.37 13.78
C VAL A 275 11.86 -3.39 14.89
N ASP A 276 11.52 -4.00 16.02
CA ASP A 276 12.43 -4.15 17.15
C ASP A 276 13.44 -5.28 16.95
N VAL A 277 14.37 -5.45 17.89
CA VAL A 277 15.40 -6.52 17.85
C VAL A 277 14.83 -7.93 17.92
N ASN A 278 13.58 -8.11 18.35
CA ASN A 278 12.87 -9.40 18.36
C ASN A 278 12.07 -9.63 17.08
N GLY A 279 12.09 -8.69 16.14
CA GLY A 279 11.31 -8.75 14.91
C GLY A 279 9.83 -8.39 15.08
N VAL A 280 9.45 -7.70 16.16
CA VAL A 280 8.09 -7.25 16.43
C VAL A 280 7.85 -5.90 15.76
N LEU A 281 6.68 -5.72 15.16
CA LEU A 281 6.27 -4.51 14.45
C LEU A 281 5.55 -3.54 15.41
N HIS A 282 5.98 -2.28 15.43
CA HIS A 282 5.42 -1.23 16.27
C HIS A 282 5.09 0.01 15.43
N GLY A 283 3.93 0.60 15.64
CA GLY A 283 3.58 1.87 15.02
C GLY A 283 4.29 3.06 15.67
N PHE A 284 4.56 4.11 14.90
CA PHE A 284 5.00 5.39 15.42
C PHE A 284 4.32 6.57 14.73
N VAL A 285 4.27 7.69 15.45
CA VAL A 285 4.06 9.03 14.89
C VAL A 285 5.29 9.87 15.26
N ARG A 286 5.94 10.44 14.24
CA ARG A 286 7.00 11.43 14.40
C ARG A 286 6.42 12.81 14.09
N SER A 287 6.34 13.69 15.08
CA SER A 287 5.88 15.06 14.88
C SER A 287 6.89 15.89 14.07
N ALA A 288 6.45 17.03 13.54
CA ALA A 288 7.30 17.92 12.73
C ALA A 288 8.56 18.41 13.48
N ASN A 289 8.52 18.48 14.81
CA ASN A 289 9.69 18.84 15.64
C ASN A 289 10.64 17.67 15.90
N GLY A 290 10.33 16.47 15.39
CA GLY A 290 11.15 15.27 15.55
C GLY A 290 10.84 14.40 16.77
N THR A 291 9.83 14.74 17.57
CA THR A 291 9.42 13.91 18.72
C THR A 291 8.65 12.68 18.24
N PHE A 292 9.00 11.51 18.81
CA PHE A 292 8.31 10.25 18.51
C PHE A 292 7.29 9.89 19.60
N THR A 293 6.15 9.37 19.14
CA THR A 293 5.17 8.65 19.95
C THR A 293 5.03 7.26 19.34
N THR A 294 5.41 6.21 20.07
CA THR A 294 5.27 4.82 19.65
C THR A 294 3.97 4.23 20.20
N TYR A 295 3.39 3.27 19.48
CA TYR A 295 2.13 2.66 19.90
C TYR A 295 1.96 1.25 19.35
N ASP A 296 1.16 0.44 20.07
CA ASP A 296 0.70 -0.85 19.61
C ASP A 296 -0.83 -0.89 19.64
N ALA A 297 -1.42 -1.48 18.61
CA ALA A 297 -2.86 -1.70 18.56
C ALA A 297 -3.27 -2.74 19.61
N PRO A 298 -4.39 -2.55 20.32
CA PRO A 298 -4.91 -3.55 21.25
C PRO A 298 -5.16 -4.89 20.55
N GLY A 299 -4.52 -5.96 21.03
CA GLY A 299 -4.59 -7.30 20.45
C GLY A 299 -3.43 -7.66 19.52
N ALA A 300 -2.52 -6.72 19.22
CA ALA A 300 -1.32 -7.00 18.44
C ALA A 300 -0.47 -8.11 19.11
N GLY A 301 0.02 -9.03 18.28
CA GLY A 301 0.93 -10.08 18.74
C GLY A 301 2.32 -9.54 19.06
N THR A 302 3.09 -10.28 19.83
CA THR A 302 4.42 -9.88 20.31
C THR A 302 5.54 -10.81 19.84
N GLY A 303 5.25 -11.66 18.87
CA GLY A 303 6.24 -12.52 18.22
C GLY A 303 6.83 -11.86 16.98
N ALA A 304 7.93 -12.41 16.48
CA ALA A 304 8.56 -11.94 15.24
C ALA A 304 7.56 -11.98 14.05
N GLY A 305 7.46 -10.89 13.33
CA GLY A 305 6.50 -10.72 12.22
C GLY A 305 5.06 -10.46 12.67
N GLN A 306 4.82 -10.27 13.96
CA GLN A 306 3.55 -9.84 14.53
C GLN A 306 3.65 -8.37 14.98
N GLY A 307 2.53 -7.76 15.34
CA GLY A 307 2.54 -6.39 15.86
C GLY A 307 1.64 -5.44 15.10
N THR A 308 1.96 -4.15 15.10
CA THR A 308 1.14 -3.06 14.56
C THR A 308 1.73 -2.50 13.28
N LEU A 309 0.94 -2.47 12.21
CA LEU A 309 1.33 -2.03 10.88
C LEU A 309 0.40 -0.88 10.40
N PRO A 310 0.77 0.40 10.61
CA PRO A 310 0.06 1.51 10.00
C PRO A 310 0.30 1.53 8.48
N GLU A 311 -0.75 1.88 7.72
CA GLU A 311 -0.74 1.86 6.25
C GLU A 311 -1.11 3.22 5.62
N SER A 312 -1.90 4.04 6.31
CA SER A 312 -2.35 5.32 5.77
C SER A 312 -2.77 6.29 6.87
N ASN A 313 -2.48 7.57 6.64
CA ASN A 313 -3.04 8.65 7.45
C ASN A 313 -3.83 9.63 6.59
N ASN A 314 -4.78 10.32 7.22
CA ASN A 314 -5.50 11.43 6.59
C ASN A 314 -4.99 12.80 7.06
N THR A 315 -5.46 13.88 6.42
CA THR A 315 -5.06 15.25 6.79
C THR A 315 -5.32 15.60 8.26
N PRO A 316 -6.45 15.19 8.88
CA PRO A 316 -6.65 15.34 10.33
C PRO A 316 -5.65 14.58 11.21
N GLY A 317 -4.92 13.59 10.70
CA GLY A 317 -3.96 12.79 11.45
C GLY A 317 -4.54 11.51 12.05
N ALA A 318 -5.72 11.07 11.59
CA ALA A 318 -6.20 9.73 11.92
C ALA A 318 -5.47 8.69 11.05
N ILE A 319 -5.02 7.61 11.68
CA ILE A 319 -4.20 6.56 11.09
C ILE A 319 -5.01 5.28 10.98
N THR A 320 -5.00 4.66 9.82
CA THR A 320 -5.54 3.31 9.62
C THR A 320 -4.44 2.34 9.26
N GLY A 321 -4.67 1.09 9.56
CA GLY A 321 -3.75 -0.01 9.24
C GLY A 321 -4.25 -1.32 9.83
N GLN A 322 -3.37 -2.28 9.88
CA GLN A 322 -3.65 -3.58 10.47
C GLN A 322 -2.76 -3.86 11.67
N TYR A 323 -3.20 -4.74 12.53
CA TYR A 323 -2.31 -5.44 13.44
C TYR A 323 -2.36 -6.94 13.14
N ILE A 324 -1.24 -7.59 13.39
CA ILE A 324 -1.07 -9.03 13.22
C ILE A 324 -1.08 -9.63 14.62
N ASP A 325 -2.05 -10.50 14.88
CA ASP A 325 -2.24 -11.14 16.19
C ASP A 325 -1.26 -12.30 16.44
N GLY A 326 -1.37 -12.95 17.61
CA GLY A 326 -0.55 -14.09 17.99
C GLY A 326 -0.72 -15.34 17.13
N ASN A 327 -1.76 -15.39 16.28
CA ASN A 327 -2.03 -16.46 15.31
C ASN A 327 -1.68 -16.04 13.87
N PHE A 328 -1.08 -14.87 13.68
CA PHE A 328 -0.80 -14.27 12.38
C PHE A 328 -2.04 -13.91 11.55
N ALA A 329 -3.19 -13.72 12.18
CA ALA A 329 -4.36 -13.14 11.53
C ALA A 329 -4.28 -11.60 11.53
N ASN A 330 -4.82 -10.98 10.48
CA ASN A 330 -4.83 -9.53 10.31
C ASN A 330 -6.15 -8.94 10.80
N HIS A 331 -6.07 -7.85 11.56
CA HIS A 331 -7.22 -7.11 12.09
C HIS A 331 -7.08 -5.63 11.76
N GLY A 332 -8.15 -5.01 11.28
CA GLY A 332 -8.15 -3.60 10.95
C GLY A 332 -8.20 -2.70 12.19
N PHE A 333 -7.53 -1.55 12.13
CA PHE A 333 -7.68 -0.50 13.15
C PHE A 333 -7.81 0.89 12.51
N LEU A 334 -8.48 1.77 13.25
CA LEU A 334 -8.38 3.22 13.14
C LEU A 334 -7.85 3.75 14.46
N ARG A 335 -6.77 4.54 14.43
CA ARG A 335 -6.24 5.31 15.55
C ARG A 335 -6.56 6.78 15.31
N ASP A 336 -7.32 7.40 16.20
CA ASP A 336 -7.64 8.82 16.09
C ASP A 336 -6.44 9.73 16.47
N GLN A 337 -6.59 11.03 16.27
CA GLN A 337 -5.57 12.03 16.61
C GLN A 337 -5.21 12.05 18.12
N GLN A 338 -6.13 11.64 18.98
CA GLN A 338 -5.94 11.56 20.44
C GLN A 338 -5.25 10.26 20.85
N GLY A 339 -5.07 9.33 19.92
CA GLY A 339 -4.43 8.03 20.14
C GLY A 339 -5.39 6.92 20.57
N ALA A 340 -6.72 7.16 20.51
CA ALA A 340 -7.70 6.13 20.78
C ALA A 340 -7.85 5.20 19.58
N PHE A 341 -8.03 3.90 19.85
CA PHE A 341 -8.20 2.87 18.83
C PHE A 341 -9.64 2.42 18.69
N SER A 342 -10.08 2.30 17.45
CA SER A 342 -11.25 1.53 17.04
C SER A 342 -10.76 0.33 16.24
N ILE A 343 -11.03 -0.89 16.74
CA ILE A 343 -10.69 -2.14 16.05
C ILE A 343 -11.90 -2.63 15.29
N PHE A 344 -11.69 -3.12 14.07
CA PHE A 344 -12.76 -3.67 13.25
C PHE A 344 -12.30 -4.83 12.38
N ASP A 345 -13.21 -5.78 12.15
CA ASP A 345 -13.02 -6.83 11.17
C ASP A 345 -14.16 -6.81 10.15
N VAL A 346 -13.80 -6.99 8.89
CA VAL A 346 -14.77 -7.11 7.80
C VAL A 346 -15.51 -8.44 7.96
N PRO A 347 -16.85 -8.46 7.96
CA PRO A 347 -17.61 -9.70 8.10
C PRO A 347 -17.27 -10.71 7.00
N GLY A 348 -16.98 -11.95 7.40
CA GLY A 348 -16.67 -13.05 6.48
C GLY A 348 -15.18 -13.26 6.22
N THR A 349 -14.30 -12.45 6.84
CA THR A 349 -12.85 -12.68 6.77
C THR A 349 -12.45 -14.00 7.43
N GLY A 350 -11.37 -14.59 6.94
CA GLY A 350 -10.72 -15.74 7.60
C GLY A 350 -9.97 -15.28 8.87
N THR A 351 -9.67 -16.26 9.72
CA THR A 351 -8.92 -16.08 10.97
C THR A 351 -7.60 -16.86 10.99
N GLY A 352 -7.22 -17.39 9.84
CA GLY A 352 -5.94 -18.09 9.68
C GLY A 352 -4.79 -17.12 9.43
N ALA A 353 -3.57 -17.64 9.48
CA ALA A 353 -2.36 -16.87 9.22
C ALA A 353 -2.41 -16.19 7.82
N GLY A 354 -2.20 -14.87 7.80
CA GLY A 354 -2.26 -14.06 6.59
C GLY A 354 -3.67 -13.73 6.10
N GLN A 355 -4.73 -14.24 6.75
CA GLN A 355 -6.12 -13.89 6.47
C GLN A 355 -6.56 -12.71 7.34
N GLY A 356 -7.75 -12.15 7.08
CA GLY A 356 -8.33 -11.10 7.90
C GLY A 356 -8.55 -9.78 7.19
N THR A 357 -8.51 -8.69 7.92
CA THR A 357 -8.83 -7.32 7.47
C THR A 357 -7.57 -6.48 7.34
N ILE A 358 -7.33 -5.92 6.17
CA ILE A 358 -6.14 -5.13 5.82
C ILE A 358 -6.58 -3.77 5.26
N PRO A 359 -6.72 -2.74 6.11
CA PRO A 359 -6.95 -1.36 5.65
C PRO A 359 -5.72 -0.81 4.94
N LEU A 360 -5.91 -0.15 3.80
CA LEU A 360 -4.84 0.39 2.97
C LEU A 360 -4.96 1.89 2.71
N GLY A 361 -6.15 2.47 2.88
CA GLY A 361 -6.36 3.88 2.63
C GLY A 361 -7.50 4.46 3.46
N ASN A 362 -7.33 5.73 3.88
CA ASN A 362 -8.40 6.49 4.51
C ASN A 362 -8.48 7.90 3.92
N ASN A 363 -9.68 8.50 3.97
CA ASN A 363 -9.88 9.87 3.53
C ASN A 363 -10.21 10.80 4.70
N ASN A 364 -10.31 12.11 4.41
CA ASN A 364 -10.59 13.13 5.43
C ASN A 364 -12.00 13.05 6.02
N ALA A 365 -12.92 12.32 5.40
CA ALA A 365 -14.26 12.07 5.93
C ALA A 365 -14.28 10.86 6.89
N GLY A 366 -13.16 10.17 7.08
CA GLY A 366 -13.05 8.97 7.93
C GLY A 366 -13.49 7.67 7.23
N ALA A 367 -13.73 7.70 5.92
CA ALA A 367 -13.97 6.47 5.17
C ALA A 367 -12.65 5.72 4.97
N ILE A 368 -12.67 4.39 5.14
CA ILE A 368 -11.52 3.49 5.06
C ILE A 368 -11.77 2.45 3.97
N THR A 369 -10.78 2.19 3.14
CA THR A 369 -10.79 1.11 2.15
C THR A 369 -9.58 0.19 2.31
N GLY A 370 -9.67 -1.01 1.79
CA GLY A 370 -8.60 -1.98 1.85
C GLY A 370 -9.00 -3.30 1.20
N GLU A 371 -8.35 -4.37 1.67
CA GLU A 371 -8.68 -5.74 1.30
C GLU A 371 -9.03 -6.57 2.53
N SER A 372 -9.92 -7.53 2.35
CA SER A 372 -10.23 -8.56 3.32
C SER A 372 -10.00 -9.93 2.70
N ILE A 373 -9.36 -10.81 3.44
CA ILE A 373 -8.98 -12.15 2.96
C ILE A 373 -9.83 -13.17 3.70
N ASP A 374 -10.61 -13.93 2.96
CA ASP A 374 -11.53 -14.93 3.51
C ASP A 374 -10.82 -16.26 3.89
N GLY A 375 -11.57 -17.22 4.43
CA GLY A 375 -11.06 -18.55 4.80
C GLY A 375 -10.59 -19.40 3.60
N GLY A 376 -10.93 -19.01 2.36
CA GLY A 376 -10.44 -19.62 1.12
C GLY A 376 -9.23 -18.89 0.53
N ASN A 377 -8.73 -17.86 1.20
CA ASN A 377 -7.70 -16.93 0.71
C ASN A 377 -8.15 -16.13 -0.53
N VAL A 378 -9.45 -15.93 -0.71
CA VAL A 378 -9.99 -15.02 -1.73
C VAL A 378 -9.97 -13.59 -1.18
N ILE A 379 -9.60 -12.63 -2.03
CA ILE A 379 -9.42 -11.24 -1.65
C ILE A 379 -10.66 -10.43 -2.06
N HIS A 380 -11.24 -9.69 -1.12
CA HIS A 380 -12.40 -8.82 -1.33
C HIS A 380 -12.06 -7.39 -0.96
N GLY A 381 -12.42 -6.43 -1.80
CA GLY A 381 -12.36 -5.02 -1.45
C GLY A 381 -13.39 -4.67 -0.39
N PHE A 382 -13.13 -3.66 0.43
CA PHE A 382 -14.10 -3.16 1.39
C PHE A 382 -14.10 -1.63 1.51
N LEU A 383 -15.21 -1.11 2.03
CA LEU A 383 -15.40 0.27 2.46
C LEU A 383 -16.00 0.26 3.87
N VAL A 384 -15.37 1.00 4.79
CA VAL A 384 -15.90 1.28 6.14
C VAL A 384 -16.21 2.77 6.22
N GLU A 385 -17.39 3.09 6.76
CA GLU A 385 -17.84 4.46 7.01
C GLU A 385 -18.43 4.57 8.41
N GLY A 386 -18.23 5.72 9.09
CA GLY A 386 -18.83 6.00 10.40
C GLY A 386 -18.14 5.25 11.57
N LEU A 387 -16.84 4.97 11.47
CA LEU A 387 -16.05 4.35 12.54
C LEU A 387 -15.64 5.36 13.61
#